data_d636bcbc0f97b0326e20312e76435f4a
#
_entry.id   d636bcbc0f97b0326e20312e76435f4a
#
_cell.length_a   1.000
_cell.length_b   1.000
_cell.length_c   1.000
_cell.angle_alpha   90.00
_cell.angle_beta   90.00
_cell.angle_gamma   90.00
#
_symmetry.space_group_name_H-M   'P 1'
#
loop_
_entity.id
_entity.type
_entity.pdbx_description
1 polymer ?
#
loop_
_entity_poly.entity_id
_entity_poly.type
_entity_poly.pdbx_seq_one_letter_code
_entity_poly.pdbx_strand_id
1 'polypeptide(L)'
;PLPPPPPAPPPPPPPHPPPRPSPPGGPPGAAPPAADAPGAYADASEFLADLRLVESSLARHRGEHAGGFAVRRLLRRVQAFGFHLAALDLRQESSQHDAALAALLDDPDFPARPWTDRAQRLRDLVAGTDPVPKPDATDAARVLDVFRTVAQSLPRYGARAIGAYIISMSRSAADALAVLALARLGGCLDANGAVPLDVAPLFETVDDLDAAAATLRSLFADPVYREHLRERGDRQVVMLGYSDSAKDGGLVASRWALQQTQVALTALAAEAGVRIAFFHGRGGSLSRGGGKTGRAVVAAPRGSVDGYLRLTEQGEVIHRKYGIRALALRNLEQATGAVLRATLRPRKPEPREAAWREMAAAIAAAARAHYRGLVYETDGFVDYFRAATPIDVIERLRIGSRPSKRGNAGGVSALRAIPWVFAWSQNRCGLTAWLGVGTGLVQGIERFGHAAVAEMARDWPFFATLVDDVEMVLAKSDLGIFERYSRLAGDGHARFFPGIAAEFERTRGAILALKGTQHLLEGDFRLRQSIRLRNPYVDPLSLLQVDLLARWRAAGRPEDALFHALVTTVNGIAAGVQNTG
;
A
#
# COMPACT_ATOMS: atom_id res chain seq x y z
N PRO A 1 -1.67 -51.54 35.58
CA PRO A 1 -1.63 -51.78 34.14
C PRO A 1 -1.67 -50.41 33.44
N LEU A 2 -0.63 -50.13 32.67
CA LEU A 2 -0.57 -48.96 31.81
C LEU A 2 -1.55 -49.13 30.64
N PRO A 3 -2.24 -48.10 30.18
CA PRO A 3 -3.10 -48.19 29.00
C PRO A 3 -2.26 -48.59 27.77
N PRO A 4 -2.83 -49.28 26.80
CA PRO A 4 -2.11 -49.69 25.59
C PRO A 4 -1.63 -48.43 24.83
N PRO A 5 -0.50 -48.52 24.14
CA PRO A 5 0.03 -47.39 23.35
C PRO A 5 -0.98 -47.02 22.25
N PRO A 6 -1.07 -45.74 21.87
CA PRO A 6 -1.95 -45.32 20.80
C PRO A 6 -1.57 -45.99 19.47
N PRO A 7 -2.53 -46.25 18.58
CA PRO A 7 -2.26 -46.87 17.28
C PRO A 7 -1.28 -46.00 16.47
N ALA A 8 -0.39 -46.69 15.76
CA ALA A 8 0.59 -46.02 14.89
C ALA A 8 -0.12 -45.10 13.87
N PRO A 9 0.41 -43.94 13.58
CA PRO A 9 -0.15 -43.05 12.56
C PRO A 9 -0.21 -43.77 11.20
N PRO A 10 -1.24 -43.50 10.38
CA PRO A 10 -1.33 -44.11 9.06
C PRO A 10 -0.10 -43.72 8.23
N PRO A 11 0.38 -44.57 7.33
CA PRO A 11 1.50 -44.28 6.46
C PRO A 11 1.23 -43.02 5.65
N PRO A 12 2.25 -42.20 5.36
CA PRO A 12 2.07 -41.03 4.53
C PRO A 12 1.50 -41.42 3.17
N PRO A 13 0.61 -40.61 2.58
CA PRO A 13 0.11 -40.86 1.25
C PRO A 13 1.28 -40.99 0.26
N PRO A 14 1.16 -41.86 -0.75
CA PRO A 14 2.23 -42.02 -1.75
C PRO A 14 2.56 -40.67 -2.38
N PRO A 15 3.83 -40.42 -2.70
CA PRO A 15 4.23 -39.17 -3.33
C PRO A 15 3.39 -38.96 -4.60
N HIS A 16 2.84 -37.76 -4.76
CA HIS A 16 2.11 -37.40 -5.97
C HIS A 16 3.02 -37.68 -7.17
N PRO A 17 2.51 -38.34 -8.23
CA PRO A 17 3.29 -38.49 -9.46
C PRO A 17 3.76 -37.11 -9.89
N PRO A 18 4.99 -37.00 -10.42
CA PRO A 18 5.49 -35.72 -10.91
C PRO A 18 4.47 -35.12 -11.89
N PRO A 19 4.25 -33.79 -11.87
CA PRO A 19 3.35 -33.16 -12.81
C PRO A 19 3.75 -33.63 -14.23
N ARG A 20 2.78 -34.12 -15.00
CA ARG A 20 3.03 -34.44 -16.41
C ARG A 20 3.68 -33.22 -17.04
N PRO A 21 4.76 -33.40 -17.81
CA PRO A 21 5.35 -32.27 -18.51
C PRO A 21 4.23 -31.60 -19.31
N SER A 22 4.09 -30.28 -19.11
CA SER A 22 3.21 -29.47 -19.96
C SER A 22 3.54 -29.77 -21.41
N PRO A 23 2.56 -29.91 -22.31
CA PRO A 23 2.86 -30.07 -23.73
C PRO A 23 3.85 -28.96 -24.10
N PRO A 24 4.85 -29.23 -24.95
CA PRO A 24 5.87 -28.27 -25.26
C PRO A 24 5.17 -26.96 -25.68
N GLY A 25 5.34 -25.93 -24.86
CA GLY A 25 4.90 -24.61 -25.21
C GLY A 25 5.55 -24.25 -26.53
N GLY A 26 4.79 -23.67 -27.42
CA GLY A 26 5.36 -23.10 -28.65
C GLY A 26 6.55 -22.20 -28.29
N PRO A 27 7.45 -21.91 -29.19
CA PRO A 27 8.69 -21.19 -28.92
C PRO A 27 8.38 -19.89 -28.15
N PRO A 28 9.18 -19.52 -27.13
CA PRO A 28 8.98 -18.30 -26.39
C PRO A 28 9.03 -17.13 -27.39
N GLY A 29 7.89 -16.43 -27.55
CA GLY A 29 7.73 -15.35 -28.52
C GLY A 29 6.68 -15.60 -29.61
N ALA A 30 6.04 -16.77 -29.67
CA ALA A 30 4.89 -16.96 -30.56
C ALA A 30 3.77 -16.02 -30.06
N ALA A 31 3.40 -15.03 -30.87
CA ALA A 31 2.24 -14.19 -30.60
C ALA A 31 1.02 -15.11 -30.42
N PRO A 32 0.16 -14.88 -29.38
CA PRO A 32 -1.07 -15.63 -29.27
C PRO A 32 -1.87 -15.48 -30.56
N PRO A 33 -2.66 -16.50 -30.95
CA PRO A 33 -3.47 -16.43 -32.18
C PRO A 33 -4.27 -15.13 -32.19
N ALA A 34 -4.41 -14.53 -33.37
CA ALA A 34 -5.22 -13.34 -33.53
C ALA A 34 -6.64 -13.60 -33.00
N ALA A 35 -7.28 -12.60 -32.42
CA ALA A 35 -8.67 -12.71 -31.94
C ALA A 35 -9.63 -13.17 -33.08
N ASP A 36 -9.24 -12.97 -34.32
CA ASP A 36 -9.98 -13.31 -35.52
C ASP A 36 -9.68 -14.73 -36.06
N ALA A 37 -8.90 -15.55 -35.34
CA ALA A 37 -8.65 -16.92 -35.79
C ALA A 37 -9.96 -17.73 -35.77
N PRO A 38 -10.27 -18.51 -36.83
CA PRO A 38 -11.46 -19.35 -36.86
C PRO A 38 -11.55 -20.26 -35.62
N GLY A 39 -12.64 -20.17 -34.87
CA GLY A 39 -12.84 -20.95 -33.64
C GLY A 39 -12.20 -20.37 -32.37
N ALA A 40 -11.63 -19.17 -32.41
CA ALA A 40 -11.21 -18.45 -31.22
C ALA A 40 -12.39 -17.70 -30.59
N TYR A 41 -12.47 -17.68 -29.26
CA TYR A 41 -13.41 -16.81 -28.54
C TYR A 41 -12.93 -15.36 -28.63
N ALA A 42 -13.85 -14.44 -28.92
CA ALA A 42 -13.53 -13.01 -28.97
C ALA A 42 -13.11 -12.49 -27.58
N ASP A 43 -13.79 -12.94 -26.53
CA ASP A 43 -13.45 -12.60 -25.16
C ASP A 43 -13.86 -13.71 -24.15
N ALA A 44 -13.54 -13.50 -22.88
CA ALA A 44 -13.87 -14.44 -21.82
C ALA A 44 -15.41 -14.54 -21.57
N SER A 45 -16.20 -13.56 -21.97
CA SER A 45 -17.66 -13.55 -21.75
C SER A 45 -18.34 -14.54 -22.68
N GLU A 46 -17.90 -14.63 -23.93
CA GLU A 46 -18.37 -15.61 -24.91
C GLU A 46 -18.06 -17.04 -24.42
N PHE A 47 -16.82 -17.29 -23.99
CA PHE A 47 -16.45 -18.59 -23.41
C PHE A 47 -17.28 -18.94 -22.16
N LEU A 48 -17.57 -17.95 -21.31
CA LEU A 48 -18.43 -18.14 -20.13
C LEU A 48 -19.87 -18.49 -20.52
N ALA A 49 -20.40 -17.94 -21.61
CA ALA A 49 -21.74 -18.25 -22.11
C ALA A 49 -21.84 -19.73 -22.49
N ASP A 50 -20.86 -20.25 -23.24
CA ASP A 50 -20.81 -21.66 -23.61
C ASP A 50 -20.66 -22.59 -22.41
N LEU A 51 -19.79 -22.23 -21.46
CA LEU A 51 -19.64 -23.00 -20.22
C LEU A 51 -20.93 -23.02 -19.38
N ARG A 52 -21.71 -21.94 -19.35
CA ARG A 52 -23.01 -21.89 -18.68
C ARG A 52 -24.05 -22.76 -19.39
N LEU A 53 -24.00 -22.83 -20.73
CA LEU A 53 -24.85 -23.72 -21.50
C LEU A 53 -24.58 -25.19 -21.12
N VAL A 54 -23.30 -25.57 -21.04
CA VAL A 54 -22.89 -26.93 -20.61
C VAL A 54 -23.32 -27.20 -19.16
N GLU A 55 -23.10 -26.26 -18.22
CA GLU A 55 -23.55 -26.38 -16.84
C GLU A 55 -25.05 -26.61 -16.74
N SER A 56 -25.83 -25.80 -17.47
CA SER A 56 -27.29 -25.88 -17.50
C SER A 56 -27.78 -27.22 -18.09
N SER A 57 -27.12 -27.71 -19.13
CA SER A 57 -27.41 -29.01 -19.73
C SER A 57 -27.16 -30.15 -18.76
N LEU A 58 -26.00 -30.16 -18.10
CA LEU A 58 -25.68 -31.17 -17.09
C LEU A 58 -26.68 -31.18 -15.93
N ALA A 59 -27.07 -30.00 -15.42
CA ALA A 59 -28.06 -29.89 -14.36
C ALA A 59 -29.42 -30.43 -14.78
N ARG A 60 -29.90 -30.10 -15.97
CA ARG A 60 -31.21 -30.59 -16.49
C ARG A 60 -31.25 -32.09 -16.76
N HIS A 61 -30.14 -32.66 -17.15
CA HIS A 61 -30.04 -34.07 -17.54
C HIS A 61 -29.41 -34.97 -16.46
N ARG A 62 -29.45 -34.57 -15.19
CA ARG A 62 -28.90 -35.33 -14.04
C ARG A 62 -27.41 -35.62 -14.16
N GLY A 63 -26.67 -34.78 -14.91
CA GLY A 63 -25.23 -34.90 -15.13
C GLY A 63 -24.35 -34.22 -14.07
N GLU A 64 -24.90 -33.86 -12.91
CA GLU A 64 -24.16 -33.15 -11.87
C GLU A 64 -22.91 -33.90 -11.40
N HIS A 65 -23.01 -35.24 -11.30
CA HIS A 65 -21.87 -36.10 -10.95
C HIS A 65 -21.05 -36.55 -12.18
N ALA A 66 -21.53 -36.30 -13.40
CA ALA A 66 -20.86 -36.63 -14.67
C ALA A 66 -20.05 -35.43 -15.23
N GLY A 67 -19.33 -34.69 -14.37
CA GLY A 67 -18.49 -33.55 -14.76
C GLY A 67 -18.97 -32.17 -14.31
N GLY A 68 -20.17 -32.05 -13.73
CA GLY A 68 -20.72 -30.76 -13.30
C GLY A 68 -19.81 -29.99 -12.34
N PHE A 69 -19.09 -30.68 -11.46
CA PHE A 69 -18.08 -30.04 -10.59
C PHE A 69 -16.92 -29.44 -11.38
N ALA A 70 -16.42 -30.14 -12.41
CA ALA A 70 -15.31 -29.65 -13.23
C ALA A 70 -15.71 -28.40 -14.02
N VAL A 71 -16.93 -28.40 -14.61
CA VAL A 71 -17.49 -27.24 -15.34
C VAL A 71 -17.67 -26.05 -14.40
N ARG A 72 -18.30 -26.22 -13.23
CA ARG A 72 -18.44 -25.14 -12.25
C ARG A 72 -17.08 -24.59 -11.79
N ARG A 73 -16.10 -25.45 -11.57
CA ARG A 73 -14.74 -25.02 -11.21
C ARG A 73 -14.09 -24.21 -12.32
N LEU A 74 -14.27 -24.60 -13.60
CA LEU A 74 -13.76 -23.84 -14.74
C LEU A 74 -14.47 -22.50 -14.87
N LEU A 75 -15.80 -22.48 -14.76
CA LEU A 75 -16.59 -21.24 -14.73
C LEU A 75 -16.04 -20.24 -13.69
N ARG A 76 -15.82 -20.68 -12.45
CA ARG A 76 -15.26 -19.82 -11.41
C ARG A 76 -13.87 -19.29 -11.75
N ARG A 77 -13.02 -20.10 -12.38
CA ARG A 77 -11.69 -19.67 -12.82
C ARG A 77 -11.77 -18.62 -13.91
N VAL A 78 -12.60 -18.83 -14.93
CA VAL A 78 -12.77 -17.86 -16.01
C VAL A 78 -13.41 -16.57 -15.48
N GLN A 79 -14.38 -16.66 -14.58
CA GLN A 79 -14.96 -15.48 -13.92
C GLN A 79 -13.93 -14.67 -13.11
N ALA A 80 -13.00 -15.37 -12.43
CA ALA A 80 -11.99 -14.70 -11.60
C ALA A 80 -10.83 -14.13 -12.42
N PHE A 81 -10.35 -14.86 -13.42
CA PHE A 81 -9.09 -14.57 -14.12
C PHE A 81 -9.26 -14.10 -15.57
N GLY A 82 -10.44 -14.31 -16.18
CA GLY A 82 -10.64 -14.03 -17.61
C GLY A 82 -9.59 -14.73 -18.49
N PHE A 83 -9.23 -14.11 -19.61
CA PHE A 83 -8.10 -14.49 -20.46
C PHE A 83 -6.83 -13.69 -20.13
N HIS A 84 -6.95 -12.66 -19.29
CA HIS A 84 -5.88 -11.76 -18.91
C HIS A 84 -5.12 -12.16 -17.63
N LEU A 85 -5.59 -13.17 -16.90
CA LEU A 85 -5.04 -13.70 -15.65
C LEU A 85 -5.07 -12.71 -14.46
N ALA A 86 -4.54 -11.50 -14.63
CA ALA A 86 -4.51 -10.45 -13.61
C ALA A 86 -4.68 -9.08 -14.24
N ALA A 87 -5.53 -8.23 -13.64
CA ALA A 87 -5.65 -6.83 -14.03
C ALA A 87 -4.37 -6.07 -13.68
N LEU A 88 -3.88 -5.25 -14.63
CA LEU A 88 -2.71 -4.40 -14.44
C LEU A 88 -3.15 -2.96 -14.18
N ASP A 89 -2.70 -2.39 -13.06
CA ASP A 89 -2.80 -0.95 -12.83
C ASP A 89 -1.69 -0.22 -13.55
N LEU A 90 -2.02 0.95 -14.10
CA LEU A 90 -1.06 1.88 -14.65
C LEU A 90 -0.72 2.92 -13.60
N ARG A 91 0.52 3.39 -13.53
CA ARG A 91 0.92 4.43 -12.60
C ARG A 91 1.98 5.32 -13.22
N GLN A 92 1.68 6.62 -13.27
CA GLN A 92 2.64 7.67 -13.65
C GLN A 92 2.57 8.85 -12.67
N GLU A 93 3.62 9.63 -12.63
CA GLU A 93 3.70 10.83 -11.80
C GLU A 93 3.14 12.03 -12.56
N SER A 94 2.39 12.92 -11.88
CA SER A 94 1.78 14.12 -12.49
C SER A 94 2.77 14.99 -13.24
N SER A 95 3.99 15.11 -12.75
CA SER A 95 5.06 15.86 -13.42
C SER A 95 5.44 15.33 -14.81
N GLN A 96 5.28 14.01 -15.05
CA GLN A 96 5.51 13.43 -16.37
C GLN A 96 4.39 13.78 -17.34
N HIS A 97 3.15 13.87 -16.86
CA HIS A 97 2.02 14.34 -17.66
C HIS A 97 2.20 15.82 -18.04
N ASP A 98 2.56 16.64 -17.05
CA ASP A 98 2.83 18.06 -17.26
C ASP A 98 3.95 18.29 -18.29
N ALA A 99 5.06 17.55 -18.19
CA ALA A 99 6.15 17.64 -19.15
C ALA A 99 5.73 17.18 -20.56
N ALA A 100 4.97 16.10 -20.66
CA ALA A 100 4.47 15.63 -21.96
C ALA A 100 3.51 16.64 -22.62
N LEU A 101 2.61 17.24 -21.83
CA LEU A 101 1.69 18.26 -22.32
C LEU A 101 2.42 19.54 -22.71
N ALA A 102 3.41 19.99 -21.92
CA ALA A 102 4.26 21.13 -22.26
C ALA A 102 4.93 20.94 -23.63
N ALA A 103 5.47 19.75 -23.90
CA ALA A 103 6.08 19.41 -25.18
C ALA A 103 5.07 19.37 -26.34
N LEU A 104 3.90 18.73 -26.13
CA LEU A 104 2.83 18.63 -27.15
C LEU A 104 2.22 19.99 -27.50
N LEU A 105 2.04 20.85 -26.51
CA LEU A 105 1.45 22.17 -26.66
C LEU A 105 2.45 23.26 -27.11
N ASP A 106 3.75 22.94 -27.20
CA ASP A 106 4.81 23.90 -27.41
C ASP A 106 4.80 25.04 -26.38
N ASP A 107 4.51 24.69 -25.12
CA ASP A 107 4.32 25.61 -24.02
C ASP A 107 5.15 25.16 -22.79
N PRO A 108 6.42 25.56 -22.70
CA PRO A 108 7.28 25.18 -21.57
C PRO A 108 6.78 25.66 -20.21
N ASP A 109 5.99 26.72 -20.18
CA ASP A 109 5.43 27.30 -18.96
C ASP A 109 4.13 26.61 -18.50
N PHE A 110 3.58 25.69 -19.29
CA PHE A 110 2.34 24.97 -18.97
C PHE A 110 2.30 24.40 -17.54
N PRO A 111 3.35 23.72 -17.03
CA PRO A 111 3.36 23.18 -15.67
C PRO A 111 3.28 24.25 -14.57
N ALA A 112 3.77 25.45 -14.83
CA ALA A 112 3.81 26.56 -13.87
C ALA A 112 2.52 27.40 -13.86
N ARG A 113 1.64 27.23 -14.85
CA ARG A 113 0.36 27.96 -14.92
C ARG A 113 -0.57 27.57 -13.76
N PRO A 114 -1.45 28.48 -13.31
CA PRO A 114 -2.52 28.14 -12.37
C PRO A 114 -3.31 26.92 -12.84
N TRP A 115 -3.72 26.07 -11.92
CA TRP A 115 -4.44 24.85 -12.26
C TRP A 115 -5.76 25.10 -12.99
N THR A 116 -6.42 26.25 -12.74
CA THR A 116 -7.64 26.69 -13.42
C THR A 116 -7.43 26.90 -14.92
N ASP A 117 -6.31 27.53 -15.29
CA ASP A 117 -5.94 27.84 -16.66
C ASP A 117 -5.56 26.55 -17.40
N ARG A 118 -4.80 25.69 -16.74
CA ARG A 118 -4.48 24.34 -17.24
C ARG A 118 -5.75 23.52 -17.47
N ALA A 119 -6.68 23.55 -16.53
CA ALA A 119 -7.93 22.79 -16.63
C ALA A 119 -8.78 23.21 -17.83
N GLN A 120 -8.84 24.51 -18.16
CA GLN A 120 -9.56 24.97 -19.36
C GLN A 120 -8.91 24.39 -20.62
N ARG A 121 -7.60 24.53 -20.77
CA ARG A 121 -6.86 23.99 -21.93
C ARG A 121 -7.03 22.48 -22.07
N LEU A 122 -7.01 21.76 -20.94
CA LEU A 122 -7.21 20.30 -20.92
C LEU A 122 -8.63 19.89 -21.33
N ARG A 123 -9.67 20.65 -20.93
CA ARG A 123 -11.04 20.42 -21.40
C ARG A 123 -11.15 20.55 -22.91
N ASP A 124 -10.53 21.58 -23.47
CA ASP A 124 -10.53 21.84 -24.92
C ASP A 124 -9.82 20.71 -25.68
N LEU A 125 -8.72 20.17 -25.14
CA LEU A 125 -8.04 18.99 -25.67
C LEU A 125 -8.92 17.72 -25.60
N VAL A 126 -9.61 17.51 -24.47
CA VAL A 126 -10.54 16.36 -24.32
C VAL A 126 -11.72 16.50 -25.26
N ALA A 127 -12.23 17.69 -25.50
CA ALA A 127 -13.29 17.96 -26.49
C ALA A 127 -12.78 17.82 -27.95
N GLY A 128 -11.48 17.88 -28.17
CA GLY A 128 -10.86 17.86 -29.50
C GLY A 128 -11.04 19.16 -30.27
N THR A 129 -11.32 20.26 -29.57
CA THR A 129 -11.49 21.60 -30.14
C THR A 129 -10.19 22.38 -30.22
N ASP A 130 -9.16 21.93 -29.48
CA ASP A 130 -7.88 22.58 -29.42
C ASP A 130 -6.83 21.84 -30.24
N PRO A 131 -6.16 22.51 -31.20
CA PRO A 131 -5.09 21.90 -31.98
C PRO A 131 -3.86 21.63 -31.10
N VAL A 132 -3.18 20.53 -31.39
CA VAL A 132 -1.90 20.19 -30.75
C VAL A 132 -0.75 20.64 -31.67
N PRO A 133 0.02 21.65 -31.30
CA PRO A 133 1.07 22.21 -32.17
C PRO A 133 2.17 21.22 -32.52
N LYS A 134 2.53 20.31 -31.60
CA LYS A 134 3.60 19.31 -31.77
C LYS A 134 3.11 17.90 -31.44
N PRO A 135 2.22 17.28 -32.26
CA PRO A 135 1.67 15.96 -31.96
C PRO A 135 2.74 14.86 -31.94
N ASP A 136 3.89 15.06 -32.59
CA ASP A 136 5.01 14.12 -32.68
C ASP A 136 6.16 14.45 -31.72
N ALA A 137 5.92 15.26 -30.69
CA ALA A 137 6.94 15.62 -29.72
C ALA A 137 7.57 14.35 -29.07
N THR A 138 8.88 14.18 -29.26
CA THR A 138 9.62 13.00 -28.80
C THR A 138 9.60 12.84 -27.28
N ASP A 139 9.59 13.95 -26.54
CA ASP A 139 9.55 13.96 -25.07
C ASP A 139 8.20 13.47 -24.52
N ALA A 140 7.12 13.58 -25.30
CA ALA A 140 5.80 13.06 -24.97
C ALA A 140 5.61 11.57 -25.36
N ALA A 141 6.45 11.03 -26.26
CA ALA A 141 6.25 9.72 -26.87
C ALA A 141 6.06 8.60 -25.82
N ARG A 142 6.92 8.56 -24.78
CA ARG A 142 6.82 7.54 -23.73
C ARG A 142 5.50 7.57 -22.96
N VAL A 143 4.93 8.73 -22.74
CA VAL A 143 3.65 8.88 -22.04
C VAL A 143 2.52 8.46 -22.96
N LEU A 144 2.52 8.91 -24.22
CA LEU A 144 1.52 8.53 -25.21
C LEU A 144 1.54 7.02 -25.53
N ASP A 145 2.73 6.39 -25.56
CA ASP A 145 2.86 4.95 -25.81
C ASP A 145 2.18 4.09 -24.74
N VAL A 146 2.08 4.56 -23.51
CA VAL A 146 1.28 3.89 -22.47
C VAL A 146 -0.18 3.82 -22.92
N PHE A 147 -0.78 4.93 -23.35
CA PHE A 147 -2.18 4.97 -23.80
C PHE A 147 -2.40 4.21 -25.11
N ARG A 148 -1.47 4.28 -26.06
CA ARG A 148 -1.48 3.46 -27.29
C ARG A 148 -1.46 1.96 -26.99
N THR A 149 -0.61 1.56 -26.05
CA THR A 149 -0.53 0.15 -25.60
C THR A 149 -1.84 -0.29 -24.95
N VAL A 150 -2.46 0.55 -24.14
CA VAL A 150 -3.77 0.26 -23.57
C VAL A 150 -4.85 0.13 -24.65
N ALA A 151 -4.91 1.07 -25.59
CA ALA A 151 -5.84 1.03 -26.71
C ALA A 151 -5.75 -0.27 -27.52
N GLN A 152 -4.53 -0.79 -27.75
CA GLN A 152 -4.29 -2.05 -28.44
C GLN A 152 -4.62 -3.28 -27.57
N SER A 153 -4.50 -3.16 -26.26
CA SER A 153 -4.69 -4.27 -25.31
C SER A 153 -6.14 -4.53 -24.96
N LEU A 154 -6.96 -3.49 -24.87
CA LEU A 154 -8.36 -3.60 -24.46
C LEU A 154 -9.23 -4.48 -25.37
N PRO A 155 -9.19 -4.37 -26.71
CA PRO A 155 -9.93 -5.25 -27.60
C PRO A 155 -9.51 -6.72 -27.47
N ARG A 156 -8.23 -6.97 -27.17
CA ARG A 156 -7.66 -8.31 -27.13
C ARG A 156 -7.89 -9.05 -25.81
N TYR A 157 -7.77 -8.36 -24.69
CA TYR A 157 -7.80 -8.96 -23.35
C TYR A 157 -9.05 -8.61 -22.57
N GLY A 158 -9.89 -7.71 -23.08
CA GLY A 158 -11.11 -7.20 -22.44
C GLY A 158 -10.85 -6.06 -21.45
N ALA A 159 -11.89 -5.31 -21.15
CA ALA A 159 -11.82 -4.13 -20.27
C ALA A 159 -11.30 -4.46 -18.85
N ARG A 160 -11.46 -5.69 -18.38
CA ARG A 160 -10.99 -6.13 -17.06
C ARG A 160 -9.49 -6.38 -16.98
N ALA A 161 -8.79 -6.39 -18.10
CA ALA A 161 -7.33 -6.57 -18.13
C ALA A 161 -6.57 -5.35 -17.60
N ILE A 162 -7.16 -4.17 -17.74
CA ILE A 162 -6.61 -2.91 -17.26
C ILE A 162 -7.41 -2.46 -16.02
N GLY A 163 -6.69 -2.15 -14.96
CA GLY A 163 -7.24 -1.60 -13.72
C GLY A 163 -7.35 -0.08 -13.76
N ALA A 164 -7.03 0.57 -12.64
CA ALA A 164 -7.04 2.02 -12.58
C ALA A 164 -5.76 2.63 -13.15
N TYR A 165 -5.87 3.82 -13.73
CA TYR A 165 -4.75 4.70 -14.02
C TYR A 165 -4.48 5.59 -12.80
N ILE A 166 -3.39 5.33 -12.09
CA ILE A 166 -3.03 5.97 -10.84
C ILE A 166 -2.10 7.15 -11.12
N ILE A 167 -2.48 8.32 -10.61
CA ILE A 167 -1.67 9.54 -10.70
C ILE A 167 -0.93 9.73 -9.39
N SER A 168 0.39 9.45 -9.37
CA SER A 168 1.23 9.76 -8.21
C SER A 168 1.43 11.27 -8.08
N MET A 169 1.53 11.75 -6.84
CA MET A 169 1.71 13.18 -6.54
C MET A 169 0.58 14.03 -7.14
N SER A 170 -0.66 13.57 -7.05
CA SER A 170 -1.83 14.33 -7.50
C SER A 170 -2.11 15.48 -6.53
N ARG A 171 -2.23 16.70 -7.05
CA ARG A 171 -2.39 17.93 -6.27
C ARG A 171 -3.60 18.76 -6.66
N SER A 172 -4.12 18.57 -7.86
CA SER A 172 -5.20 19.38 -8.41
C SER A 172 -6.13 18.59 -9.35
N ALA A 173 -7.28 19.18 -9.66
CA ALA A 173 -8.20 18.62 -10.65
C ALA A 173 -7.56 18.53 -12.06
N ALA A 174 -6.63 19.44 -12.39
CA ALA A 174 -5.95 19.44 -13.68
C ALA A 174 -5.17 18.14 -13.91
N ASP A 175 -4.65 17.49 -12.86
CA ASP A 175 -3.89 16.23 -13.01
C ASP A 175 -4.73 15.08 -13.55
N ALA A 176 -6.03 15.01 -13.18
CA ALA A 176 -6.94 14.02 -13.70
C ALA A 176 -7.40 14.35 -15.13
N LEU A 177 -7.66 15.63 -15.42
CA LEU A 177 -7.97 16.09 -16.77
C LEU A 177 -6.80 15.87 -17.74
N ALA A 178 -5.55 16.02 -17.26
CA ALA A 178 -4.35 15.73 -18.04
C ALA A 178 -4.31 14.27 -18.52
N VAL A 179 -4.70 13.33 -17.67
CA VAL A 179 -4.80 11.90 -18.06
C VAL A 179 -5.85 11.70 -19.15
N LEU A 180 -7.03 12.34 -19.04
CA LEU A 180 -8.08 12.25 -20.08
C LEU A 180 -7.61 12.83 -21.42
N ALA A 181 -6.93 13.99 -21.39
CA ALA A 181 -6.38 14.62 -22.59
C ALA A 181 -5.30 13.74 -23.25
N LEU A 182 -4.35 13.23 -22.46
CA LEU A 182 -3.29 12.34 -22.97
C LEU A 182 -3.85 11.00 -23.48
N ALA A 183 -4.87 10.44 -22.82
CA ALA A 183 -5.54 9.24 -23.29
C ALA A 183 -6.19 9.46 -24.67
N ARG A 184 -6.87 10.58 -24.85
CA ARG A 184 -7.41 10.95 -26.16
C ARG A 184 -6.32 11.13 -27.22
N LEU A 185 -5.28 11.87 -26.90
CA LEU A 185 -4.15 12.09 -27.82
C LEU A 185 -3.40 10.79 -28.17
N GLY A 186 -3.36 9.85 -27.24
CA GLY A 186 -2.83 8.50 -27.45
C GLY A 186 -3.79 7.52 -28.15
N GLY A 187 -5.00 7.97 -28.54
CA GLY A 187 -6.00 7.13 -29.21
C GLY A 187 -6.66 6.08 -28.29
N CYS A 188 -6.58 6.26 -26.98
CA CYS A 188 -7.19 5.36 -26.00
C CYS A 188 -8.64 5.76 -25.73
N LEU A 189 -9.50 5.50 -26.72
CA LEU A 189 -10.93 5.78 -26.69
C LEU A 189 -11.73 4.50 -27.00
N ASP A 190 -12.91 4.38 -26.45
CA ASP A 190 -13.87 3.35 -26.80
C ASP A 190 -14.69 3.72 -28.06
N ALA A 191 -15.63 2.88 -28.45
CA ALA A 191 -16.48 3.11 -29.64
C ALA A 191 -17.36 4.37 -29.54
N ASN A 192 -17.59 4.88 -28.33
CA ASN A 192 -18.38 6.10 -28.10
C ASN A 192 -17.49 7.35 -27.97
N GLY A 193 -16.17 7.21 -28.10
CA GLY A 193 -15.20 8.29 -27.93
C GLY A 193 -14.86 8.59 -26.48
N ALA A 194 -15.26 7.74 -25.54
CA ALA A 194 -14.96 7.87 -24.12
C ALA A 194 -13.62 7.23 -23.74
N VAL A 195 -12.97 7.74 -22.68
CA VAL A 195 -11.75 7.15 -22.13
C VAL A 195 -12.08 5.94 -21.26
N PRO A 196 -11.72 4.71 -21.64
CA PRO A 196 -12.13 3.48 -20.97
C PRO A 196 -11.30 3.13 -19.72
N LEU A 197 -10.78 4.12 -19.00
CA LEU A 197 -9.92 3.97 -17.82
C LEU A 197 -10.54 4.61 -16.59
N ASP A 198 -10.47 3.93 -15.45
CA ASP A 198 -10.76 4.57 -14.16
C ASP A 198 -9.54 5.42 -13.76
N VAL A 199 -9.70 6.73 -13.63
CA VAL A 199 -8.62 7.64 -13.19
C VAL A 199 -8.62 7.71 -11.67
N ALA A 200 -7.47 7.42 -11.06
CA ALA A 200 -7.32 7.35 -9.62
C ALA A 200 -6.25 8.34 -9.11
N PRO A 201 -6.64 9.50 -8.61
CA PRO A 201 -5.73 10.37 -7.89
C PRO A 201 -5.13 9.66 -6.68
N LEU A 202 -3.82 9.78 -6.46
CA LEU A 202 -3.13 9.26 -5.30
C LEU A 202 -2.63 10.42 -4.43
N PHE A 203 -3.13 10.46 -3.19
CA PHE A 203 -2.70 11.41 -2.16
C PHE A 203 -1.67 10.73 -1.27
N GLU A 204 -0.44 11.26 -1.26
CA GLU A 204 0.73 10.57 -0.68
C GLU A 204 1.24 11.22 0.61
N THR A 205 1.23 12.54 0.74
CA THR A 205 1.66 13.26 1.95
C THR A 205 0.48 13.58 2.87
N VAL A 206 0.78 14.01 4.10
CA VAL A 206 -0.28 14.48 5.02
C VAL A 206 -1.00 15.69 4.42
N ASP A 207 -0.27 16.61 3.82
CA ASP A 207 -0.83 17.82 3.21
C ASP A 207 -1.68 17.49 1.97
N ASP A 208 -1.29 16.50 1.14
CA ASP A 208 -2.12 16.02 0.02
C ASP A 208 -3.43 15.40 0.54
N LEU A 209 -3.36 14.62 1.63
CA LEU A 209 -4.53 14.01 2.25
C LEU A 209 -5.51 15.05 2.79
N ASP A 210 -5.00 16.12 3.39
CA ASP A 210 -5.81 17.23 3.89
C ASP A 210 -6.47 18.02 2.74
N ALA A 211 -5.78 18.17 1.59
CA ALA A 211 -6.29 18.84 0.41
C ALA A 211 -7.23 17.98 -0.46
N ALA A 212 -7.31 16.66 -0.23
CA ALA A 212 -7.98 15.71 -1.10
C ALA A 212 -9.47 16.04 -1.33
N ALA A 213 -10.18 16.49 -0.30
CA ALA A 213 -11.60 16.85 -0.42
C ALA A 213 -11.83 18.07 -1.33
N ALA A 214 -10.96 19.08 -1.27
CA ALA A 214 -11.02 20.23 -2.16
C ALA A 214 -10.72 19.84 -3.60
N THR A 215 -9.72 18.99 -3.82
CA THR A 215 -9.37 18.48 -5.15
C THR A 215 -10.54 17.69 -5.78
N LEU A 216 -11.15 16.75 -5.04
CA LEU A 216 -12.27 15.98 -5.59
C LEU A 216 -13.54 16.83 -5.77
N ARG A 217 -13.79 17.83 -4.91
CA ARG A 217 -14.90 18.76 -5.12
C ARG A 217 -14.76 19.50 -6.45
N SER A 218 -13.54 19.97 -6.77
CA SER A 218 -13.27 20.60 -8.05
C SER A 218 -13.44 19.64 -9.23
N LEU A 219 -13.02 18.38 -9.08
CA LEU A 219 -13.22 17.35 -10.10
C LEU A 219 -14.69 17.02 -10.34
N PHE A 220 -15.48 16.86 -9.29
CA PHE A 220 -16.90 16.53 -9.42
C PHE A 220 -17.74 17.70 -9.98
N ALA A 221 -17.26 18.93 -9.83
CA ALA A 221 -17.85 20.12 -10.42
C ALA A 221 -17.41 20.36 -11.88
N ASP A 222 -16.33 19.71 -12.35
CA ASP A 222 -15.85 19.85 -13.72
C ASP A 222 -16.76 19.06 -14.69
N PRO A 223 -17.34 19.72 -15.74
CA PRO A 223 -18.30 19.08 -16.62
C PRO A 223 -17.70 17.93 -17.43
N VAL A 224 -16.44 18.04 -17.88
CA VAL A 224 -15.76 17.00 -18.66
C VAL A 224 -15.47 15.79 -17.77
N TYR A 225 -14.98 16.03 -16.57
CA TYR A 225 -14.69 14.94 -15.64
C TYR A 225 -15.97 14.28 -15.11
N ARG A 226 -17.03 15.07 -14.91
CA ARG A 226 -18.35 14.53 -14.49
C ARG A 226 -18.96 13.63 -15.55
N GLU A 227 -18.81 13.97 -16.83
CA GLU A 227 -19.23 13.10 -17.94
C GLU A 227 -18.43 11.79 -17.93
N HIS A 228 -17.11 11.89 -17.85
CA HIS A 228 -16.26 10.71 -17.72
C HIS A 228 -16.70 9.79 -16.56
N LEU A 229 -17.06 10.33 -15.38
CA LEU A 229 -17.56 9.53 -14.27
C LEU A 229 -18.87 8.81 -14.60
N ARG A 230 -19.81 9.46 -15.33
CA ARG A 230 -21.07 8.81 -15.76
C ARG A 230 -20.79 7.61 -16.65
N GLU A 231 -19.88 7.74 -17.60
CA GLU A 231 -19.46 6.65 -18.48
C GLU A 231 -18.77 5.51 -17.70
N ARG A 232 -18.14 5.83 -16.56
CA ARG A 232 -17.55 4.86 -15.64
C ARG A 232 -18.52 4.37 -14.55
N GLY A 233 -19.84 4.62 -14.72
CA GLY A 233 -20.89 4.17 -13.80
C GLY A 233 -20.91 4.91 -12.47
N ASP A 234 -20.60 6.20 -12.48
CA ASP A 234 -20.57 7.11 -11.32
C ASP A 234 -19.70 6.59 -10.18
N ARG A 235 -18.51 6.05 -10.52
CA ARG A 235 -17.56 5.54 -9.55
C ARG A 235 -16.22 6.27 -9.63
N GLN A 236 -15.81 6.88 -8.51
CA GLN A 236 -14.49 7.46 -8.36
C GLN A 236 -13.58 6.54 -7.58
N VAL A 237 -12.44 6.16 -8.16
CA VAL A 237 -11.36 5.48 -7.45
C VAL A 237 -10.39 6.51 -6.88
N VAL A 238 -10.03 6.38 -5.61
CA VAL A 238 -9.02 7.23 -4.94
C VAL A 238 -7.98 6.34 -4.28
N MET A 239 -6.72 6.55 -4.62
CA MET A 239 -5.63 5.84 -3.95
C MET A 239 -5.11 6.64 -2.76
N LEU A 240 -4.90 5.94 -1.65
CA LEU A 240 -4.41 6.52 -0.39
C LEU A 240 -2.99 6.01 -0.10
N GLY A 241 -2.06 6.94 0.10
CA GLY A 241 -0.65 6.67 0.38
C GLY A 241 -0.38 6.53 1.87
N TYR A 242 0.04 5.34 2.31
CA TYR A 242 0.36 5.04 3.70
C TYR A 242 1.83 5.24 4.04
N SER A 243 2.70 4.86 3.11
CA SER A 243 4.15 4.83 3.34
C SER A 243 4.75 6.24 3.32
N ASP A 244 4.38 7.03 2.33
CA ASP A 244 4.92 8.36 2.15
C ASP A 244 4.34 9.32 3.20
N SER A 245 3.04 9.23 3.55
CA SER A 245 2.45 10.02 4.63
C SER A 245 3.04 9.69 6.00
N ALA A 246 3.33 8.41 6.30
CA ALA A 246 3.99 8.03 7.54
C ALA A 246 5.46 8.48 7.59
N LYS A 247 6.16 8.53 6.45
CA LYS A 247 7.50 9.10 6.36
C LYS A 247 7.47 10.63 6.55
N ASP A 248 6.45 11.32 6.01
CA ASP A 248 6.29 12.76 6.11
C ASP A 248 5.96 13.25 7.53
N GLY A 249 4.97 12.63 8.17
CA GLY A 249 4.41 13.14 9.43
C GLY A 249 4.51 12.19 10.64
N GLY A 250 5.09 10.99 10.49
CA GLY A 250 5.05 9.94 11.50
C GLY A 250 3.75 9.12 11.47
N LEU A 251 3.72 8.01 12.22
CA LEU A 251 2.63 7.03 12.14
C LEU A 251 1.27 7.62 12.54
N VAL A 252 1.21 8.34 13.67
CA VAL A 252 -0.08 8.83 14.22
C VAL A 252 -0.69 9.87 13.30
N ALA A 253 0.09 10.85 12.83
CA ALA A 253 -0.39 11.88 11.91
C ALA A 253 -0.86 11.29 10.58
N SER A 254 -0.09 10.34 10.03
CA SER A 254 -0.49 9.62 8.80
C SER A 254 -1.81 8.87 8.97
N ARG A 255 -1.96 8.10 10.05
CA ARG A 255 -3.19 7.33 10.31
C ARG A 255 -4.39 8.25 10.53
N TRP A 256 -4.18 9.36 11.24
CA TRP A 256 -5.20 10.35 11.46
C TRP A 256 -5.63 11.04 10.16
N ALA A 257 -4.70 11.53 9.35
CA ALA A 257 -4.98 12.12 8.06
C ALA A 257 -5.76 11.16 7.16
N LEU A 258 -5.34 9.90 7.05
CA LEU A 258 -6.04 8.86 6.30
C LEU A 258 -7.47 8.62 6.80
N GLN A 259 -7.70 8.66 8.12
CA GLN A 259 -9.03 8.52 8.71
C GLN A 259 -9.93 9.70 8.33
N GLN A 260 -9.42 10.93 8.48
CA GLN A 260 -10.14 12.16 8.15
C GLN A 260 -10.48 12.25 6.67
N THR A 261 -9.50 11.98 5.81
CA THR A 261 -9.66 12.00 4.35
C THR A 261 -10.77 11.04 3.91
N GLN A 262 -10.76 9.79 4.40
CA GLN A 262 -11.80 8.83 4.04
C GLN A 262 -13.20 9.29 4.46
N VAL A 263 -13.34 9.90 5.65
CA VAL A 263 -14.62 10.46 6.12
C VAL A 263 -15.08 11.58 5.21
N ALA A 264 -14.21 12.57 4.94
CA ALA A 264 -14.52 13.72 4.12
C ALA A 264 -14.88 13.34 2.68
N LEU A 265 -14.11 12.43 2.09
CA LEU A 265 -14.36 11.98 0.72
C LEU A 265 -15.61 11.11 0.59
N THR A 266 -15.93 10.30 1.60
CA THR A 266 -17.17 9.52 1.60
C THR A 266 -18.40 10.43 1.65
N ALA A 267 -18.37 11.48 2.48
CA ALA A 267 -19.45 12.47 2.55
C ALA A 267 -19.58 13.25 1.24
N LEU A 268 -18.47 13.79 0.71
CA LEU A 268 -18.45 14.54 -0.56
C LEU A 268 -18.97 13.69 -1.73
N ALA A 269 -18.58 12.43 -1.82
CA ALA A 269 -19.04 11.54 -2.88
C ALA A 269 -20.54 11.29 -2.81
N ALA A 270 -21.09 11.10 -1.60
CA ALA A 270 -22.53 10.95 -1.39
C ALA A 270 -23.29 12.22 -1.80
N GLU A 271 -22.79 13.41 -1.45
CA GLU A 271 -23.36 14.70 -1.88
C GLU A 271 -23.38 14.86 -3.41
N ALA A 272 -22.32 14.39 -4.09
CA ALA A 272 -22.19 14.46 -5.55
C ALA A 272 -22.89 13.33 -6.31
N GLY A 273 -23.54 12.39 -5.62
CA GLY A 273 -24.15 11.21 -6.25
C GLY A 273 -23.13 10.26 -6.89
N VAL A 274 -21.89 10.22 -6.37
CA VAL A 274 -20.77 9.41 -6.86
C VAL A 274 -20.47 8.32 -5.84
N ARG A 275 -20.22 7.10 -6.30
CA ARG A 275 -19.72 6.01 -5.45
C ARG A 275 -18.21 6.12 -5.33
N ILE A 276 -17.68 6.23 -4.11
CA ILE A 276 -16.25 6.26 -3.90
C ILE A 276 -15.68 4.85 -3.65
N ALA A 277 -14.52 4.57 -4.23
CA ALA A 277 -13.79 3.31 -4.03
C ALA A 277 -12.36 3.62 -3.61
N PHE A 278 -12.03 3.31 -2.35
CA PHE A 278 -10.67 3.52 -1.87
C PHE A 278 -9.74 2.40 -2.28
N PHE A 279 -8.60 2.78 -2.85
CA PHE A 279 -7.48 1.90 -3.12
C PHE A 279 -6.37 2.17 -2.09
N HIS A 280 -6.21 1.27 -1.14
CA HIS A 280 -5.26 1.42 -0.05
C HIS A 280 -3.85 1.01 -0.50
N GLY A 281 -2.96 1.98 -0.63
CA GLY A 281 -1.53 1.78 -0.93
C GLY A 281 -0.74 1.29 0.28
N ARG A 282 -1.14 0.13 0.85
CA ARG A 282 -0.55 -0.42 2.07
C ARG A 282 0.75 -1.15 1.79
N GLY A 283 1.75 -0.96 2.67
CA GLY A 283 2.99 -1.73 2.65
C GLY A 283 2.93 -2.95 3.58
N GLY A 284 4.03 -3.71 3.63
CA GLY A 284 4.14 -4.90 4.48
C GLY A 284 4.28 -4.59 5.96
N SER A 285 5.01 -3.54 6.32
CA SER A 285 5.22 -3.11 7.71
C SER A 285 4.05 -2.29 8.26
N LEU A 286 3.91 -2.24 9.59
CA LEU A 286 2.84 -1.50 10.26
C LEU A 286 2.90 0.01 10.00
N SER A 287 4.09 0.61 10.04
CA SER A 287 4.28 2.02 9.72
C SER A 287 3.90 2.37 8.27
N ARG A 288 3.83 1.38 7.39
CA ARG A 288 3.38 1.51 6.00
C ARG A 288 1.96 0.99 5.76
N GLY A 289 1.16 0.86 6.80
CA GLY A 289 -0.22 0.38 6.71
C GLY A 289 -0.38 -1.14 6.72
N GLY A 290 0.67 -1.91 6.94
CA GLY A 290 0.62 -3.36 7.11
C GLY A 290 -0.30 -3.82 8.25
N GLY A 291 -0.49 -5.12 8.38
CA GLY A 291 -1.30 -5.72 9.42
C GLY A 291 -2.46 -6.59 8.91
N LYS A 292 -3.31 -7.04 9.83
CA LYS A 292 -4.44 -7.93 9.51
C LYS A 292 -5.52 -7.16 8.73
N THR A 293 -5.85 -7.60 7.52
CA THR A 293 -6.85 -6.95 6.63
C THR A 293 -8.21 -6.78 7.31
N GLY A 294 -8.70 -7.81 8.01
CA GLY A 294 -9.97 -7.73 8.72
C GLY A 294 -10.02 -6.65 9.81
N ARG A 295 -8.92 -6.47 10.58
CA ARG A 295 -8.83 -5.38 11.56
C ARG A 295 -8.84 -4.00 10.88
N ALA A 296 -8.15 -3.86 9.75
CA ALA A 296 -8.12 -2.61 9.01
C ALA A 296 -9.52 -2.22 8.49
N VAL A 297 -10.31 -3.17 8.01
CA VAL A 297 -11.69 -2.93 7.58
C VAL A 297 -12.57 -2.52 8.77
N VAL A 298 -12.41 -3.16 9.93
CA VAL A 298 -13.15 -2.79 11.16
C VAL A 298 -12.74 -1.40 11.66
N ALA A 299 -11.48 -1.01 11.52
CA ALA A 299 -10.97 0.30 11.90
C ALA A 299 -11.30 1.42 10.91
N ALA A 300 -11.67 1.07 9.67
CA ALA A 300 -12.00 2.03 8.63
C ALA A 300 -13.25 2.87 9.00
N PRO A 301 -13.37 4.11 8.52
CA PRO A 301 -14.54 4.94 8.73
C PRO A 301 -15.81 4.26 8.24
N ARG A 302 -16.92 4.55 8.90
CA ARG A 302 -18.22 4.07 8.47
C ARG A 302 -18.53 4.55 7.04
N GLY A 303 -18.98 3.64 6.17
CA GLY A 303 -19.31 3.93 4.77
C GLY A 303 -18.13 3.98 3.81
N SER A 304 -16.88 3.92 4.31
CA SER A 304 -15.69 3.90 3.44
C SER A 304 -15.42 2.54 2.78
N VAL A 305 -16.06 1.48 3.27
CA VAL A 305 -16.04 0.14 2.69
C VAL A 305 -17.48 -0.24 2.38
N ASP A 306 -17.83 -0.21 1.08
CA ASP A 306 -19.17 -0.52 0.58
C ASP A 306 -19.07 -1.55 -0.56
N GLY A 307 -19.13 -2.82 -0.22
CA GLY A 307 -19.04 -3.94 -1.16
C GLY A 307 -17.68 -4.09 -1.86
N TYR A 308 -16.76 -3.19 -1.63
CA TYR A 308 -15.49 -3.12 -2.32
C TYR A 308 -14.33 -2.81 -1.38
N LEU A 309 -13.24 -3.56 -1.53
CA LEU A 309 -11.97 -3.30 -0.87
C LEU A 309 -10.83 -3.57 -1.86
N ARG A 310 -10.03 -2.55 -2.13
CA ARG A 310 -8.81 -2.70 -2.91
C ARG A 310 -7.60 -2.28 -2.10
N LEU A 311 -6.60 -3.12 -2.07
CA LEU A 311 -5.34 -2.84 -1.37
C LEU A 311 -4.17 -3.42 -2.15
N THR A 312 -3.02 -2.76 -2.07
CA THR A 312 -1.76 -3.33 -2.54
C THR A 312 -1.26 -4.34 -1.53
N GLU A 313 -0.69 -5.43 -2.04
CA GLU A 313 0.13 -6.34 -1.23
C GLU A 313 1.54 -6.38 -1.81
N GLN A 314 2.54 -6.22 -0.97
CA GLN A 314 3.94 -6.30 -1.39
C GLN A 314 4.32 -7.75 -1.65
N GLY A 315 5.28 -7.99 -2.55
CA GLY A 315 5.67 -9.35 -2.98
C GLY A 315 6.02 -10.29 -1.83
N GLU A 316 6.73 -9.79 -0.82
CA GLU A 316 7.10 -10.53 0.39
C GLU A 316 5.90 -10.93 1.25
N VAL A 317 4.84 -10.13 1.24
CA VAL A 317 3.59 -10.41 1.96
C VAL A 317 2.75 -11.42 1.21
N ILE A 318 2.73 -11.34 -0.14
CA ILE A 318 1.96 -12.25 -1.01
C ILE A 318 2.36 -13.70 -0.76
N HIS A 319 3.65 -14.02 -0.76
CA HIS A 319 4.11 -15.39 -0.51
C HIS A 319 3.65 -15.90 0.88
N ARG A 320 3.82 -15.09 1.90
CA ARG A 320 3.46 -15.45 3.29
C ARG A 320 1.95 -15.64 3.48
N LYS A 321 1.13 -14.82 2.81
CA LYS A 321 -0.33 -14.88 2.94
C LYS A 321 -0.98 -15.93 2.03
N TYR A 322 -0.45 -16.13 0.84
CA TYR A 322 -1.10 -16.87 -0.23
C TYR A 322 -0.29 -18.04 -0.80
N GLY A 323 0.95 -18.22 -0.38
CA GLY A 323 1.83 -19.30 -0.87
C GLY A 323 1.35 -20.72 -0.45
N ILE A 324 0.65 -20.83 0.67
CA ILE A 324 0.04 -22.08 1.14
C ILE A 324 -1.47 -21.98 1.03
N ARG A 325 -2.12 -22.96 0.36
CA ARG A 325 -3.56 -22.95 0.08
C ARG A 325 -4.44 -22.69 1.31
N ALA A 326 -4.16 -23.36 2.43
CA ALA A 326 -4.94 -23.19 3.66
C ALA A 326 -4.83 -21.76 4.22
N LEU A 327 -3.64 -21.17 4.17
CA LEU A 327 -3.42 -19.78 4.58
C LEU A 327 -4.08 -18.81 3.61
N ALA A 328 -3.98 -19.06 2.29
CA ALA A 328 -4.64 -18.25 1.27
C ALA A 328 -6.17 -18.22 1.48
N LEU A 329 -6.79 -19.38 1.63
CA LEU A 329 -8.22 -19.50 1.89
C LEU A 329 -8.62 -18.70 3.14
N ARG A 330 -7.93 -18.93 4.27
CA ARG A 330 -8.19 -18.19 5.51
C ARG A 330 -8.08 -16.68 5.36
N ASN A 331 -7.03 -16.19 4.68
CA ASN A 331 -6.86 -14.75 4.49
C ASN A 331 -7.97 -14.15 3.61
N LEU A 332 -8.36 -14.84 2.53
CA LEU A 332 -9.44 -14.41 1.64
C LEU A 332 -10.80 -14.45 2.34
N GLU A 333 -11.11 -15.51 3.09
CA GLU A 333 -12.36 -15.62 3.87
C GLU A 333 -12.46 -14.50 4.93
N GLN A 334 -11.38 -14.23 5.66
CA GLN A 334 -11.35 -13.16 6.65
C GLN A 334 -11.53 -11.78 6.01
N ALA A 335 -10.90 -11.52 4.88
CA ALA A 335 -11.05 -10.26 4.15
C ALA A 335 -12.48 -10.10 3.62
N THR A 336 -13.02 -11.13 2.94
CA THR A 336 -14.39 -11.14 2.40
C THR A 336 -15.42 -10.98 3.52
N GLY A 337 -15.28 -11.73 4.61
CA GLY A 337 -16.18 -11.63 5.78
C GLY A 337 -16.16 -10.25 6.42
N ALA A 338 -14.99 -9.61 6.50
CA ALA A 338 -14.88 -8.24 7.02
C ALA A 338 -15.57 -7.22 6.11
N VAL A 339 -15.40 -7.32 4.79
CA VAL A 339 -16.09 -6.45 3.81
C VAL A 339 -17.60 -6.65 3.87
N LEU A 340 -18.08 -7.91 3.83
CA LEU A 340 -19.50 -8.22 3.96
C LEU A 340 -20.10 -7.63 5.24
N ARG A 341 -19.41 -7.77 6.36
CA ARG A 341 -19.86 -7.21 7.63
C ARG A 341 -19.92 -5.68 7.59
N ALA A 342 -18.90 -5.02 7.05
CA ALA A 342 -18.86 -3.57 6.95
C ALA A 342 -19.99 -3.02 6.08
N THR A 343 -20.33 -3.73 4.98
CA THR A 343 -21.36 -3.34 4.02
C THR A 343 -22.77 -3.63 4.53
N LEU A 344 -23.03 -4.87 4.96
CA LEU A 344 -24.38 -5.32 5.32
C LEU A 344 -24.79 -4.97 6.75
N ARG A 345 -23.81 -4.77 7.63
CA ARG A 345 -24.01 -4.43 9.04
C ARG A 345 -23.04 -3.32 9.46
N PRO A 346 -23.13 -2.13 8.87
CA PRO A 346 -22.26 -1.02 9.23
C PRO A 346 -22.42 -0.69 10.72
N ARG A 347 -21.34 -0.24 11.34
CA ARG A 347 -21.37 0.19 12.73
C ARG A 347 -22.40 1.31 12.90
N LYS A 348 -23.12 1.30 14.03
CA LYS A 348 -24.01 2.40 14.39
C LYS A 348 -23.18 3.69 14.59
N PRO A 349 -23.78 4.87 14.38
CA PRO A 349 -23.16 6.13 14.80
C PRO A 349 -22.79 6.07 16.29
N GLU A 350 -21.62 6.56 16.62
CA GLU A 350 -21.13 6.61 17.99
C GLU A 350 -21.19 8.07 18.48
N PRO A 351 -22.02 8.39 19.48
CA PRO A 351 -22.18 9.77 19.94
C PRO A 351 -20.87 10.40 20.45
N ARG A 352 -19.95 9.60 20.99
CA ARG A 352 -18.66 10.07 21.52
C ARG A 352 -17.63 10.32 20.41
N GLU A 353 -17.92 9.92 19.16
CA GLU A 353 -16.93 10.00 18.07
C GLU A 353 -16.46 11.44 17.80
N ALA A 354 -17.30 12.46 18.03
CA ALA A 354 -16.92 13.86 17.86
C ALA A 354 -15.81 14.26 18.85
N ALA A 355 -15.96 13.92 20.14
CA ALA A 355 -14.95 14.17 21.17
C ALA A 355 -13.69 13.35 20.92
N TRP A 356 -13.82 12.09 20.50
CA TRP A 356 -12.67 11.25 20.16
C TRP A 356 -11.87 11.79 18.97
N ARG A 357 -12.54 12.40 17.98
CA ARG A 357 -11.87 13.05 16.84
C ARG A 357 -11.07 14.28 17.28
N GLU A 358 -11.61 15.07 18.22
CA GLU A 358 -10.86 16.20 18.77
C GLU A 358 -9.61 15.74 19.52
N MET A 359 -9.74 14.71 20.37
CA MET A 359 -8.61 14.11 21.08
C MET A 359 -7.56 13.56 20.10
N ALA A 360 -7.98 12.78 19.09
CA ALA A 360 -7.08 12.19 18.10
C ALA A 360 -6.37 13.25 17.27
N ALA A 361 -7.06 14.35 16.92
CA ALA A 361 -6.46 15.47 16.21
C ALA A 361 -5.35 16.15 17.02
N ALA A 362 -5.59 16.42 18.31
CA ALA A 362 -4.61 17.01 19.21
C ALA A 362 -3.39 16.09 19.39
N ILE A 363 -3.62 14.79 19.62
CA ILE A 363 -2.56 13.78 19.74
C ILE A 363 -1.75 13.68 18.44
N ALA A 364 -2.41 13.68 17.30
CA ALA A 364 -1.75 13.60 15.99
C ALA A 364 -0.90 14.84 15.69
N ALA A 365 -1.38 16.04 16.03
CA ALA A 365 -0.65 17.28 15.85
C ALA A 365 0.63 17.30 16.69
N ALA A 366 0.55 16.95 17.97
CA ALA A 366 1.70 16.87 18.87
C ALA A 366 2.71 15.79 18.43
N ALA A 367 2.22 14.64 18.02
CA ALA A 367 3.06 13.56 17.49
C ALA A 367 3.79 13.98 16.20
N ARG A 368 3.09 14.67 15.27
CA ARG A 368 3.68 15.20 14.02
C ARG A 368 4.77 16.21 14.31
N ALA A 369 4.51 17.15 15.23
CA ALA A 369 5.48 18.17 15.60
C ALA A 369 6.77 17.54 16.16
N HIS A 370 6.66 16.59 17.07
CA HIS A 370 7.82 15.88 17.63
C HIS A 370 8.58 15.09 16.55
N TYR A 371 7.86 14.36 15.70
CA TYR A 371 8.46 13.59 14.60
C TYR A 371 9.23 14.48 13.63
N ARG A 372 8.59 15.56 13.14
CA ARG A 372 9.20 16.47 12.16
C ARG A 372 10.36 17.25 12.77
N GLY A 373 10.22 17.70 14.02
CA GLY A 373 11.30 18.39 14.74
C GLY A 373 12.59 17.56 14.76
N LEU A 374 12.51 16.26 15.03
CA LEU A 374 13.70 15.40 15.01
C LEU A 374 14.15 15.06 13.57
N VAL A 375 13.23 14.63 12.71
CA VAL A 375 13.58 14.00 11.42
C VAL A 375 13.93 15.01 10.35
N TYR A 376 13.26 16.17 10.32
CA TYR A 376 13.38 17.16 9.24
C TYR A 376 14.02 18.48 9.68
N GLU A 377 13.88 18.84 10.96
CA GLU A 377 14.26 20.18 11.44
C GLU A 377 15.53 20.15 12.29
N THR A 378 16.03 18.94 12.65
CA THR A 378 17.28 18.83 13.40
C THR A 378 18.45 18.51 12.47
N ASP A 379 19.40 19.44 12.41
CA ASP A 379 20.61 19.28 11.63
C ASP A 379 21.40 18.03 12.03
N GLY A 380 21.95 17.33 11.02
CA GLY A 380 22.79 16.14 11.23
C GLY A 380 21.99 14.85 11.51
N PHE A 381 20.64 14.89 11.57
CA PHE A 381 19.86 13.68 11.78
C PHE A 381 19.98 12.69 10.61
N VAL A 382 20.09 13.20 9.38
CA VAL A 382 20.29 12.35 8.18
C VAL A 382 21.62 11.60 8.25
N ASP A 383 22.68 12.26 8.68
CA ASP A 383 24.00 11.65 8.83
C ASP A 383 23.98 10.59 9.96
N TYR A 384 23.33 10.93 11.07
CA TYR A 384 23.08 9.98 12.15
C TYR A 384 22.31 8.74 11.65
N PHE A 385 21.21 8.94 10.93
CA PHE A 385 20.44 7.84 10.33
C PHE A 385 21.32 6.95 9.44
N ARG A 386 22.13 7.56 8.56
CA ARG A 386 23.01 6.82 7.65
C ARG A 386 24.09 6.03 8.39
N ALA A 387 24.58 6.56 9.50
CA ALA A 387 25.59 5.90 10.33
C ALA A 387 24.98 4.83 11.25
N ALA A 388 23.84 5.10 11.89
CA ALA A 388 23.19 4.23 12.86
C ALA A 388 22.29 3.15 12.26
N THR A 389 22.26 3.01 10.92
CA THR A 389 21.47 1.97 10.21
C THR A 389 22.27 1.34 9.08
N PRO A 390 21.89 0.15 8.58
CA PRO A 390 22.54 -0.46 7.42
C PRO A 390 22.00 0.08 6.09
N ILE A 391 21.62 1.36 6.00
CA ILE A 391 20.98 1.94 4.80
C ILE A 391 21.88 1.84 3.57
N ASP A 392 23.20 1.98 3.74
CA ASP A 392 24.18 1.89 2.67
C ASP A 392 24.30 0.46 2.08
N VAL A 393 24.01 -0.56 2.85
CA VAL A 393 23.84 -1.94 2.35
C VAL A 393 22.49 -2.07 1.63
N ILE A 394 21.42 -1.57 2.25
CA ILE A 394 20.05 -1.64 1.71
C ILE A 394 19.93 -0.93 0.35
N GLU A 395 20.60 0.21 0.18
CA GLU A 395 20.62 0.96 -1.08
C GLU A 395 21.21 0.17 -2.25
N ARG A 396 22.08 -0.81 -2.00
CA ARG A 396 22.64 -1.71 -3.01
C ARG A 396 21.78 -2.96 -3.28
N LEU A 397 20.81 -3.23 -2.41
CA LEU A 397 19.86 -4.32 -2.63
C LEU A 397 18.76 -3.89 -3.60
N ARG A 398 18.35 -4.81 -4.47
CA ARG A 398 17.17 -4.60 -5.33
C ARG A 398 15.89 -4.89 -4.54
N ILE A 399 15.56 -4.00 -3.59
CA ILE A 399 14.33 -4.11 -2.80
C ILE A 399 13.22 -3.33 -3.48
N GLY A 400 12.16 -4.03 -3.90
CA GLY A 400 11.04 -3.42 -4.61
C GLY A 400 11.32 -3.18 -6.11
N SER A 401 10.34 -2.64 -6.81
CA SER A 401 10.38 -2.40 -8.27
C SER A 401 11.03 -1.08 -8.67
N ARG A 402 11.49 -0.26 -7.73
CA ARG A 402 12.00 1.09 -7.96
C ARG A 402 13.36 1.31 -7.30
N PRO A 403 14.21 2.22 -7.82
CA PRO A 403 15.45 2.63 -7.16
C PRO A 403 15.20 3.12 -5.73
N SER A 404 16.17 2.95 -4.84
CA SER A 404 16.09 3.36 -3.43
C SER A 404 15.97 4.87 -3.19
N LYS A 405 16.40 5.68 -4.18
CA LYS A 405 16.39 7.16 -4.13
C LYS A 405 15.51 7.77 -5.22
N ARG A 406 15.00 8.99 -4.94
CA ARG A 406 14.34 9.89 -5.91
C ARG A 406 15.35 10.95 -6.36
N GLY A 407 16.02 10.76 -7.48
CA GLY A 407 16.99 11.74 -8.01
C GLY A 407 18.21 11.97 -7.12
N ASN A 408 18.90 13.10 -7.33
CA ASN A 408 20.14 13.51 -6.63
C ASN A 408 19.90 14.41 -5.41
N ALA A 409 18.66 14.62 -4.97
CA ALA A 409 18.36 15.47 -3.82
C ALA A 409 18.93 14.85 -2.52
N GLY A 410 19.43 15.67 -1.62
CA GLY A 410 19.88 15.27 -0.29
C GLY A 410 18.72 15.16 0.71
N GLY A 411 19.00 14.55 1.87
CA GLY A 411 18.05 14.51 2.99
C GLY A 411 17.08 13.33 2.99
N VAL A 412 16.19 13.30 4.01
CA VAL A 412 15.17 12.26 4.19
C VAL A 412 14.14 12.28 3.05
N SER A 413 13.81 13.46 2.52
CA SER A 413 12.84 13.61 1.42
C SER A 413 13.25 12.86 0.15
N ALA A 414 14.55 12.75 -0.13
CA ALA A 414 15.09 12.03 -1.28
C ALA A 414 14.97 10.49 -1.13
N LEU A 415 14.92 9.98 0.09
CA LEU A 415 14.78 8.55 0.35
C LEU A 415 13.35 8.09 0.03
N ARG A 416 13.23 6.89 -0.53
CA ARG A 416 11.93 6.24 -0.63
C ARG A 416 11.50 5.67 0.72
N ALA A 417 10.20 5.59 0.96
CA ALA A 417 9.65 5.14 2.23
C ALA A 417 10.03 3.69 2.59
N ILE A 418 10.20 2.79 1.60
CA ILE A 418 10.60 1.39 1.86
C ILE A 418 11.99 1.31 2.48
N PRO A 419 13.07 1.83 1.87
CA PRO A 419 14.40 1.83 2.49
C PRO A 419 14.44 2.54 3.84
N TRP A 420 13.72 3.65 3.99
CA TRP A 420 13.61 4.39 5.25
C TRP A 420 13.08 3.52 6.39
N VAL A 421 11.91 2.92 6.21
CA VAL A 421 11.28 2.07 7.24
C VAL A 421 12.10 0.80 7.48
N PHE A 422 12.63 0.21 6.41
CA PHE A 422 13.39 -1.03 6.50
C PHE A 422 14.69 -0.85 7.29
N ALA A 423 15.41 0.24 7.06
CA ALA A 423 16.65 0.54 7.79
C ALA A 423 16.43 0.65 9.31
N TRP A 424 15.36 1.32 9.75
CA TRP A 424 15.00 1.41 11.16
C TRP A 424 14.48 0.10 11.76
N SER A 425 14.01 -0.81 10.93
CA SER A 425 13.65 -2.16 11.38
C SER A 425 14.87 -3.05 11.56
N GLN A 426 15.88 -2.90 10.70
CA GLN A 426 17.12 -3.68 10.72
C GLN A 426 17.93 -3.42 11.97
N ASN A 427 18.03 -2.18 12.43
CA ASN A 427 18.76 -1.82 13.64
C ASN A 427 17.96 -2.05 14.94
N ARG A 428 16.82 -2.75 14.88
CA ARG A 428 15.95 -3.09 16.03
C ARG A 428 15.32 -1.88 16.74
N CYS A 429 15.40 -0.68 16.19
CA CYS A 429 14.74 0.51 16.73
C CYS A 429 13.26 0.56 16.38
N GLY A 430 12.90 0.32 15.11
CA GLY A 430 11.51 0.44 14.65
C GLY A 430 10.95 1.87 14.74
N LEU A 431 11.83 2.88 14.77
CA LEU A 431 11.55 4.28 15.07
C LEU A 431 10.32 4.83 14.34
N THR A 432 10.14 4.48 13.07
CA THR A 432 9.06 5.00 12.20
C THR A 432 7.65 4.66 12.68
N ALA A 433 7.50 3.73 13.61
CA ALA A 433 6.19 3.29 14.09
C ALA A 433 5.81 3.87 15.46
N TRP A 434 6.74 4.51 16.17
CA TRP A 434 6.47 4.99 17.53
C TRP A 434 7.03 6.39 17.84
N LEU A 435 7.93 6.94 17.02
CA LEU A 435 8.49 8.28 17.26
C LEU A 435 7.38 9.33 17.28
N GLY A 436 7.33 10.11 18.35
CA GLY A 436 6.33 11.15 18.59
C GLY A 436 5.02 10.63 19.20
N VAL A 437 4.79 9.31 19.23
CA VAL A 437 3.56 8.74 19.80
C VAL A 437 3.47 8.99 21.29
N GLY A 438 4.56 8.77 22.03
CA GLY A 438 4.62 9.02 23.49
C GLY A 438 4.34 10.47 23.82
N THR A 439 5.00 11.38 23.13
CA THR A 439 4.77 12.83 23.30
C THR A 439 3.31 13.20 23.00
N GLY A 440 2.73 12.71 21.90
CA GLY A 440 1.35 12.97 21.55
C GLY A 440 0.36 12.41 22.59
N LEU A 441 0.56 11.17 23.05
CA LEU A 441 -0.31 10.54 24.05
C LEU A 441 -0.24 11.26 25.41
N VAL A 442 0.96 11.63 25.86
CA VAL A 442 1.12 12.33 27.16
C VAL A 442 0.41 13.68 27.11
N GLN A 443 0.62 14.49 26.06
CA GLN A 443 -0.08 15.77 25.90
C GLN A 443 -1.61 15.59 25.77
N GLY A 444 -2.06 14.53 25.09
CA GLY A 444 -3.48 14.21 25.02
C GLY A 444 -4.06 13.84 26.38
N ILE A 445 -3.34 13.06 27.19
CA ILE A 445 -3.74 12.70 28.56
C ILE A 445 -3.76 13.95 29.47
N GLU A 446 -2.77 14.82 29.38
CA GLU A 446 -2.72 16.08 30.13
C GLU A 446 -3.90 17.00 29.79
N ARG A 447 -4.26 17.10 28.51
CA ARG A 447 -5.32 17.98 28.04
C ARG A 447 -6.74 17.45 28.32
N PHE A 448 -6.96 16.16 28.10
CA PHE A 448 -8.31 15.56 28.08
C PHE A 448 -8.57 14.61 29.26
N GLY A 449 -7.56 14.29 30.04
CA GLY A 449 -7.62 13.32 31.12
C GLY A 449 -7.39 11.87 30.68
N HIS A 450 -6.74 11.09 31.54
CA HIS A 450 -6.40 9.69 31.27
C HIS A 450 -7.64 8.83 30.96
N ALA A 451 -8.73 8.99 31.73
CA ALA A 451 -9.94 8.18 31.57
C ALA A 451 -10.56 8.34 30.17
N ALA A 452 -10.62 9.57 29.63
CA ALA A 452 -11.18 9.83 28.31
C ALA A 452 -10.33 9.24 27.17
N VAL A 453 -9.00 9.40 27.25
CA VAL A 453 -8.09 8.84 26.25
C VAL A 453 -8.06 7.30 26.32
N ALA A 454 -8.12 6.71 27.51
CA ALA A 454 -8.20 5.26 27.69
C ALA A 454 -9.54 4.70 27.17
N GLU A 455 -10.65 5.41 27.39
CA GLU A 455 -11.94 5.06 26.78
C GLU A 455 -11.87 5.05 25.25
N MET A 456 -11.33 6.11 24.65
CA MET A 456 -11.12 6.19 23.21
C MET A 456 -10.24 5.03 22.69
N ALA A 457 -9.15 4.71 23.39
CA ALA A 457 -8.24 3.62 23.03
C ALA A 457 -8.89 2.22 23.14
N ARG A 458 -9.89 2.06 23.99
CA ARG A 458 -10.62 0.80 24.16
C ARG A 458 -11.79 0.67 23.19
N ASP A 459 -12.60 1.74 23.02
CA ASP A 459 -13.92 1.68 22.41
C ASP A 459 -13.94 2.14 20.94
N TRP A 460 -12.98 2.97 20.50
CA TRP A 460 -12.89 3.37 19.10
C TRP A 460 -11.97 2.45 18.30
N PRO A 461 -12.49 1.61 17.41
CA PRO A 461 -11.67 0.61 16.68
C PRO A 461 -10.50 1.20 15.90
N PHE A 462 -10.63 2.42 15.39
CA PHE A 462 -9.54 3.14 14.75
C PHE A 462 -8.37 3.35 15.72
N PHE A 463 -8.63 3.96 16.85
CA PHE A 463 -7.58 4.31 17.81
C PHE A 463 -7.07 3.08 18.57
N ALA A 464 -7.94 2.13 18.88
CA ALA A 464 -7.55 0.83 19.45
C ALA A 464 -6.56 0.10 18.54
N THR A 465 -6.81 0.07 17.22
CA THR A 465 -5.90 -0.56 16.25
C THR A 465 -4.56 0.19 16.17
N LEU A 466 -4.57 1.52 16.23
CA LEU A 466 -3.35 2.33 16.24
C LEU A 466 -2.48 2.01 17.47
N VAL A 467 -3.09 1.96 18.66
CA VAL A 467 -2.41 1.61 19.93
C VAL A 467 -1.82 0.20 19.86
N ASP A 468 -2.59 -0.78 19.38
CA ASP A 468 -2.13 -2.17 19.21
C ASP A 468 -0.95 -2.27 18.21
N ASP A 469 -1.00 -1.50 17.11
CA ASP A 469 0.06 -1.48 16.10
C ASP A 469 1.37 -0.91 16.69
N VAL A 470 1.29 0.17 17.46
CA VAL A 470 2.44 0.76 18.15
C VAL A 470 3.01 -0.22 19.18
N GLU A 471 2.16 -0.80 20.04
CA GLU A 471 2.57 -1.80 21.03
C GLU A 471 3.33 -2.97 20.40
N MET A 472 2.84 -3.47 19.26
CA MET A 472 3.50 -4.59 18.58
C MET A 472 4.90 -4.22 18.08
N VAL A 473 5.13 -2.99 17.60
CA VAL A 473 6.47 -2.58 17.16
C VAL A 473 7.39 -2.35 18.35
N LEU A 474 6.92 -1.71 19.42
CA LEU A 474 7.69 -1.57 20.67
C LEU A 474 8.14 -2.93 21.19
N ALA A 475 7.27 -3.95 21.17
CA ALA A 475 7.61 -5.31 21.61
C ALA A 475 8.63 -6.03 20.71
N LYS A 476 8.82 -5.59 19.47
CA LYS A 476 9.85 -6.10 18.54
C LYS A 476 11.14 -5.30 18.60
N SER A 477 11.10 -4.10 19.16
CA SER A 477 12.25 -3.22 19.27
C SER A 477 13.13 -3.65 20.45
N ASP A 478 14.42 -3.32 20.36
CA ASP A 478 15.41 -3.57 21.41
C ASP A 478 16.39 -2.39 21.47
N LEU A 479 16.25 -1.58 22.52
CA LEU A 479 17.08 -0.39 22.69
C LEU A 479 18.56 -0.72 22.94
N GLY A 480 18.87 -1.85 23.59
CA GLY A 480 20.26 -2.25 23.85
C GLY A 480 20.97 -2.65 22.55
N ILE A 481 20.28 -3.32 21.65
CA ILE A 481 20.80 -3.60 20.29
C ILE A 481 20.89 -2.30 19.49
N PHE A 482 19.84 -1.48 19.51
CA PHE A 482 19.84 -0.20 18.80
C PHE A 482 20.98 0.72 19.28
N GLU A 483 21.28 0.76 20.56
CA GLU A 483 22.40 1.53 21.10
C GLU A 483 23.73 1.16 20.44
N ARG A 484 23.97 -0.12 20.18
CA ARG A 484 25.19 -0.57 19.49
C ARG A 484 25.28 -0.07 18.06
N TYR A 485 24.17 -0.06 17.32
CA TYR A 485 24.11 0.59 16.00
C TYR A 485 24.31 2.09 16.10
N SER A 486 23.71 2.74 17.10
CA SER A 486 23.82 4.18 17.31
C SER A 486 25.27 4.60 17.57
N ARG A 487 26.06 3.79 18.28
CA ARG A 487 27.49 4.05 18.54
C ARG A 487 28.34 4.07 17.25
N LEU A 488 27.87 3.49 16.14
CA LEU A 488 28.54 3.61 14.84
C LEU A 488 28.51 5.05 14.30
N ALA A 489 27.67 5.91 14.85
CA ALA A 489 27.56 7.32 14.46
C ALA A 489 28.54 8.24 15.20
N GLY A 490 29.44 7.72 16.03
CA GLY A 490 30.39 8.53 16.79
C GLY A 490 29.68 9.61 17.64
N ASP A 491 30.03 10.88 17.48
CA ASP A 491 29.44 12.01 18.22
C ASP A 491 27.92 12.11 18.04
N GLY A 492 27.37 11.63 16.92
CA GLY A 492 25.94 11.52 16.68
C GLY A 492 25.21 10.65 17.69
N HIS A 493 25.88 9.65 18.27
CA HIS A 493 25.32 8.83 19.34
C HIS A 493 24.96 9.68 20.58
N ALA A 494 25.90 10.44 21.10
CA ALA A 494 25.66 11.29 22.27
C ALA A 494 24.58 12.35 22.03
N ARG A 495 24.48 12.84 20.79
CA ARG A 495 23.50 13.86 20.40
C ARG A 495 22.08 13.33 20.25
N PHE A 496 21.88 12.17 19.65
CA PHE A 496 20.55 11.70 19.23
C PHE A 496 19.99 10.55 20.05
N PHE A 497 20.83 9.59 20.47
CA PHE A 497 20.37 8.39 21.14
C PHE A 497 19.59 8.65 22.44
N PRO A 498 20.04 9.56 23.36
CA PRO A 498 19.31 9.81 24.60
C PRO A 498 17.88 10.31 24.39
N GLY A 499 17.67 11.21 23.41
CA GLY A 499 16.35 11.73 23.07
C GLY A 499 15.43 10.65 22.46
N ILE A 500 15.98 9.80 21.58
CA ILE A 500 15.24 8.69 20.98
C ILE A 500 14.89 7.65 22.07
N ALA A 501 15.81 7.31 22.96
CA ALA A 501 15.54 6.37 24.04
C ALA A 501 14.49 6.90 25.04
N ALA A 502 14.56 8.19 25.37
CA ALA A 502 13.55 8.83 26.22
C ALA A 502 12.16 8.80 25.60
N GLU A 503 12.03 9.06 24.29
CA GLU A 503 10.74 8.98 23.59
C GLU A 503 10.23 7.55 23.48
N PHE A 504 11.10 6.56 23.30
CA PHE A 504 10.72 5.15 23.35
C PHE A 504 10.09 4.78 24.69
N GLU A 505 10.75 5.12 25.82
CA GLU A 505 10.25 4.82 27.15
C GLU A 505 8.96 5.59 27.47
N ARG A 506 8.86 6.84 27.02
CA ARG A 506 7.61 7.65 27.11
C ARG A 506 6.47 6.96 26.37
N THR A 507 6.73 6.50 25.14
CA THR A 507 5.75 5.79 24.32
C THR A 507 5.32 4.48 24.98
N ARG A 508 6.29 3.70 25.47
CA ARG A 508 6.03 2.45 26.17
C ARG A 508 5.17 2.67 27.43
N GLY A 509 5.54 3.64 28.25
CA GLY A 509 4.81 3.98 29.47
C GLY A 509 3.36 4.44 29.18
N ALA A 510 3.16 5.30 28.19
CA ALA A 510 1.83 5.76 27.78
C ALA A 510 0.94 4.61 27.27
N ILE A 511 1.49 3.71 26.43
CA ILE A 511 0.75 2.54 25.91
C ILE A 511 0.33 1.61 27.07
N LEU A 512 1.25 1.27 27.97
CA LEU A 512 0.96 0.41 29.12
C LEU A 512 -0.11 1.03 30.04
N ALA A 513 -0.02 2.34 30.31
CA ALA A 513 -1.00 3.06 31.11
C ALA A 513 -2.39 3.05 30.46
N LEU A 514 -2.49 3.34 29.14
CA LEU A 514 -3.77 3.33 28.42
C LEU A 514 -4.42 1.94 28.37
N LYS A 515 -3.62 0.89 28.29
CA LYS A 515 -4.12 -0.51 28.24
C LYS A 515 -4.33 -1.10 29.65
N GLY A 516 -3.85 -0.45 30.69
CA GLY A 516 -3.91 -0.97 32.07
C GLY A 516 -3.11 -2.27 32.24
N THR A 517 -1.98 -2.41 31.53
CA THR A 517 -1.15 -3.61 31.52
C THR A 517 0.25 -3.32 32.07
N GLN A 518 0.93 -4.36 32.56
CA GLN A 518 2.31 -4.25 33.08
C GLN A 518 3.38 -4.57 32.02
N HIS A 519 2.99 -5.34 31.01
CA HIS A 519 3.89 -5.80 29.97
C HIS A 519 3.27 -5.59 28.59
N LEU A 520 4.12 -5.28 27.62
CA LEU A 520 3.71 -5.20 26.20
C LEU A 520 3.14 -6.55 25.74
N LEU A 521 2.07 -6.50 24.94
CA LEU A 521 1.35 -7.64 24.37
C LEU A 521 0.79 -8.61 25.43
N GLU A 522 0.43 -8.11 26.59
CA GLU A 522 -0.21 -8.93 27.63
C GLU A 522 -1.55 -9.51 27.14
N GLY A 523 -2.29 -8.75 26.36
CA GLY A 523 -3.55 -9.17 25.74
C GLY A 523 -3.39 -10.05 24.49
N ASP A 524 -2.18 -10.20 23.91
CA ASP A 524 -1.90 -11.09 22.76
C ASP A 524 -0.75 -12.05 23.08
N PHE A 525 -1.05 -13.03 23.94
CA PHE A 525 -0.09 -14.06 24.37
C PHE A 525 0.60 -14.75 23.18
N ARG A 526 -0.13 -15.06 22.09
CA ARG A 526 0.45 -15.77 20.94
C ARG A 526 1.51 -14.95 20.25
N LEU A 527 1.24 -13.66 20.04
CA LEU A 527 2.19 -12.74 19.42
C LEU A 527 3.39 -12.52 20.33
N ARG A 528 3.16 -12.27 21.62
CA ARG A 528 4.21 -12.14 22.64
C ARG A 528 5.14 -13.34 22.65
N GLN A 529 4.59 -14.56 22.70
CA GLN A 529 5.35 -15.79 22.70
C GLN A 529 6.12 -15.98 21.38
N SER A 530 5.49 -15.66 20.24
CA SER A 530 6.14 -15.74 18.93
C SER A 530 7.36 -14.81 18.81
N ILE A 531 7.27 -13.58 19.33
CA ILE A 531 8.40 -12.65 19.36
C ILE A 531 9.51 -13.18 20.26
N ARG A 532 9.16 -13.59 21.49
CA ARG A 532 10.09 -14.12 22.48
C ARG A 532 10.87 -15.33 21.98
N LEU A 533 10.24 -16.23 21.25
CA LEU A 533 10.89 -17.43 20.69
C LEU A 533 11.82 -17.12 19.51
N ARG A 534 11.64 -16.01 18.83
CA ARG A 534 12.47 -15.60 17.68
C ARG A 534 13.69 -14.77 18.08
N ASN A 535 13.59 -13.98 19.15
CA ASN A 535 14.69 -13.10 19.59
C ASN A 535 16.02 -13.83 19.74
N PRO A 536 16.14 -15.04 20.35
CA PRO A 536 17.42 -15.75 20.45
C PRO A 536 18.11 -16.05 19.12
N TYR A 537 17.37 -16.02 18.00
CA TYR A 537 17.93 -16.20 16.66
C TYR A 537 18.23 -14.86 15.96
N VAL A 538 17.47 -13.82 16.28
CA VAL A 538 17.60 -12.50 15.65
C VAL A 538 18.67 -11.65 16.31
N ASP A 539 18.78 -11.71 17.64
CA ASP A 539 19.68 -10.86 18.41
C ASP A 539 21.16 -11.10 18.06
N PRO A 540 21.64 -12.36 17.95
CA PRO A 540 23.02 -12.63 17.49
C PRO A 540 23.29 -12.11 16.08
N LEU A 541 22.31 -12.22 15.16
CA LEU A 541 22.45 -11.68 13.80
C LEU A 541 22.55 -10.15 13.80
N SER A 542 21.79 -9.49 14.68
CA SER A 542 21.85 -8.03 14.82
C SER A 542 23.20 -7.57 15.36
N LEU A 543 23.76 -8.26 16.36
CA LEU A 543 25.07 -7.96 16.92
C LEU A 543 26.19 -8.22 15.89
N LEU A 544 26.11 -9.32 15.16
CA LEU A 544 27.04 -9.62 14.07
C LEU A 544 26.97 -8.55 12.97
N GLN A 545 25.77 -8.08 12.61
CA GLN A 545 25.62 -7.04 11.62
C GLN A 545 26.31 -5.74 12.03
N VAL A 546 26.26 -5.34 13.32
CA VAL A 546 26.96 -4.16 13.84
C VAL A 546 28.48 -4.27 13.60
N ASP A 547 29.09 -5.41 13.95
CA ASP A 547 30.54 -5.64 13.74
C ASP A 547 30.88 -5.62 12.25
N LEU A 548 30.13 -6.34 11.44
CA LEU A 548 30.34 -6.38 9.99
C LEU A 548 30.20 -5.01 9.34
N LEU A 549 29.24 -4.18 9.77
CA LEU A 549 29.05 -2.81 9.27
C LEU A 549 30.26 -1.94 9.60
N ALA A 550 30.76 -1.99 10.84
CA ALA A 550 31.94 -1.24 11.24
C ALA A 550 33.15 -1.60 10.38
N ARG A 551 33.43 -2.88 10.21
CA ARG A 551 34.57 -3.41 9.42
C ARG A 551 34.43 -3.07 7.95
N TRP A 552 33.25 -3.29 7.36
CA TRP A 552 32.98 -3.02 5.96
C TRP A 552 33.09 -1.54 5.60
N ARG A 553 32.61 -0.66 6.49
CA ARG A 553 32.72 0.79 6.31
C ARG A 553 34.16 1.26 6.43
N ALA A 554 34.93 0.72 7.39
CA ALA A 554 36.34 1.01 7.56
C ALA A 554 37.19 0.55 6.35
N ALA A 555 36.80 -0.55 5.71
CA ALA A 555 37.44 -1.05 4.49
C ALA A 555 37.05 -0.28 3.20
N GLY A 556 36.27 0.81 3.27
CA GLY A 556 35.85 1.59 2.11
C GLY A 556 34.64 1.00 1.35
N ARG A 557 33.87 0.13 1.98
CA ARG A 557 32.62 -0.47 1.44
C ARG A 557 32.83 -1.30 0.16
N PRO A 558 33.76 -2.26 0.12
CA PRO A 558 33.97 -3.12 -1.06
C PRO A 558 32.78 -4.05 -1.29
N GLU A 559 32.62 -4.52 -2.53
CA GLU A 559 31.66 -5.58 -2.87
C GLU A 559 32.37 -6.94 -2.80
N ASP A 560 32.53 -7.43 -1.57
CA ASP A 560 33.30 -8.62 -1.23
C ASP A 560 32.56 -9.58 -0.30
N ALA A 561 33.27 -10.48 0.34
CA ALA A 561 32.74 -11.44 1.31
C ALA A 561 32.05 -10.74 2.51
N LEU A 562 32.54 -9.57 2.95
CA LEU A 562 31.90 -8.80 4.02
C LEU A 562 30.53 -8.25 3.59
N PHE A 563 30.44 -7.76 2.35
CA PHE A 563 29.15 -7.31 1.82
C PHE A 563 28.13 -8.45 1.69
N HIS A 564 28.56 -9.61 1.20
CA HIS A 564 27.68 -10.79 1.11
C HIS A 564 27.23 -11.27 2.50
N ALA A 565 28.12 -11.26 3.49
CA ALA A 565 27.75 -11.57 4.87
C ALA A 565 26.73 -10.56 5.42
N LEU A 566 26.90 -9.24 5.16
CA LEU A 566 25.95 -8.20 5.53
C LEU A 566 24.57 -8.44 4.88
N VAL A 567 24.52 -8.75 3.59
CA VAL A 567 23.27 -9.09 2.90
C VAL A 567 22.57 -10.27 3.55
N THR A 568 23.34 -11.28 3.96
CA THR A 568 22.79 -12.46 4.68
C THR A 568 22.21 -12.06 6.03
N THR A 569 22.89 -11.21 6.81
CA THR A 569 22.33 -10.71 8.07
C THR A 569 21.07 -9.86 7.87
N VAL A 570 21.02 -9.01 6.81
CA VAL A 570 19.82 -8.24 6.46
C VAL A 570 18.63 -9.15 6.23
N ASN A 571 18.81 -10.20 5.44
CA ASN A 571 17.74 -11.17 5.14
C ASN A 571 17.32 -11.94 6.40
N GLY A 572 18.27 -12.38 7.22
CA GLY A 572 18.02 -13.11 8.47
C GLY A 572 17.25 -12.28 9.50
N ILE A 573 17.65 -11.02 9.72
CA ILE A 573 16.96 -10.10 10.61
C ILE A 573 15.55 -9.82 10.08
N ALA A 574 15.39 -9.51 8.78
CA ALA A 574 14.10 -9.25 8.17
C ALA A 574 13.12 -10.42 8.36
N ALA A 575 13.58 -11.65 8.10
CA ALA A 575 12.78 -12.86 8.31
C ALA A 575 12.40 -13.05 9.79
N GLY A 576 13.36 -12.85 10.69
CA GLY A 576 13.17 -13.03 12.13
C GLY A 576 12.23 -12.01 12.77
N VAL A 577 12.36 -10.71 12.46
CA VAL A 577 11.43 -9.67 12.94
C VAL A 577 10.11 -9.67 12.17
N GLN A 578 10.02 -10.45 11.09
CA GLN A 578 8.87 -10.46 10.18
C GLN A 578 8.52 -9.06 9.64
N ASN A 579 9.55 -8.37 9.21
CA ASN A 579 9.44 -7.05 8.61
C ASN A 579 10.43 -6.95 7.45
N THR A 580 9.91 -6.78 6.27
CA THR A 580 10.65 -6.75 5.00
C THR A 580 10.59 -5.38 4.31
N GLY A 581 10.34 -4.36 5.09
CA GLY A 581 10.23 -3.00 4.60
C GLY A 581 8.83 -2.43 4.57
#